data_b733ae80ed0397413bb8bd68be700587
#
_entry.id   b733ae80ed0397413bb8bd68be700587
#
_cell.length_a   1.000
_cell.length_b   1.000
_cell.length_c   1.000
_cell.angle_alpha   90.00
_cell.angle_beta   90.00
_cell.angle_gamma   90.00
#
_symmetry.space_group_name_H-M   'P 1'
#
loop_
_entity.id
_entity.type
_entity.pdbx_description
1 polymer ?
#
loop_
_entity_poly.entity_id
_entity_poly.type
_entity_poly.pdbx_seq_one_letter_code
_entity_poly.pdbx_strand_id
1 'polypeptide(L)'
;MAVNVKTQDFEEQVAKASGPVLVDFWASWCGPCRMLAPVIDQLAAEQTDVKVCKVNIDEEPGLAQRFGVMSIPTVVLFENG
;
A
#
# COMPACT_ATOMS: atom_id res chain seq x y z
N MET A 1 -0.42 -6.60 -10.90
CA MET A 1 0.27 -6.90 -9.62
C MET A 1 0.36 -5.65 -8.78
N ALA A 2 0.33 -5.81 -7.46
CA ALA A 2 0.53 -4.68 -6.56
C ALA A 2 1.96 -4.17 -6.65
N VAL A 3 2.12 -2.85 -6.59
CA VAL A 3 3.43 -2.19 -6.69
C VAL A 3 4.00 -2.01 -5.28
N ASN A 4 5.23 -2.48 -5.06
CA ASN A 4 5.92 -2.24 -3.81
C ASN A 4 6.47 -0.82 -3.81
N VAL A 5 6.01 0.01 -2.86
CA VAL A 5 6.36 1.41 -2.80
C VAL A 5 7.33 1.66 -1.65
N LYS A 6 8.36 2.43 -1.92
CA LYS A 6 9.37 2.82 -0.94
C LYS A 6 9.25 4.31 -0.65
N THR A 7 9.91 4.74 0.41
CA THR A 7 9.88 6.15 0.84
C THR A 7 10.33 7.06 -0.30
N GLN A 8 11.39 6.68 -1.02
CA GLN A 8 11.95 7.54 -2.06
C GLN A 8 11.07 7.66 -3.30
N ASP A 9 10.13 6.72 -3.53
CA ASP A 9 9.26 6.81 -4.70
C ASP A 9 7.78 7.00 -4.37
N PHE A 10 7.46 7.24 -3.10
CA PHE A 10 6.08 7.43 -2.68
C PHE A 10 5.39 8.58 -3.42
N GLU A 11 6.08 9.71 -3.56
CA GLU A 11 5.51 10.87 -4.25
C GLU A 11 5.14 10.52 -5.70
N GLU A 12 6.02 9.84 -6.41
CA GLU A 12 5.76 9.45 -7.80
C GLU A 12 4.64 8.41 -7.91
N GLN A 13 4.67 7.41 -7.04
CA GLN A 13 3.78 6.26 -7.18
C GLN A 13 2.38 6.52 -6.63
N VAL A 14 2.26 7.36 -5.62
CA VAL A 14 1.00 7.57 -4.91
C VAL A 14 0.53 9.01 -5.01
N ALA A 15 1.31 9.96 -4.53
CA ALA A 15 0.86 11.36 -4.42
C ALA A 15 0.59 11.98 -5.78
N LYS A 16 1.42 11.67 -6.78
CA LYS A 16 1.30 12.21 -8.14
C LYS A 16 0.55 11.29 -9.10
N ALA A 17 -0.06 10.24 -8.59
CA ALA A 17 -0.83 9.33 -9.44
C ALA A 17 -2.05 10.04 -10.00
N SER A 18 -2.41 9.70 -11.23
CA SER A 18 -3.51 10.36 -11.94
C SER A 18 -4.90 9.90 -11.50
N GLY A 19 -4.98 8.83 -10.71
CA GLY A 19 -6.24 8.27 -10.23
C GLY A 19 -6.12 7.81 -8.80
N PRO A 20 -7.16 7.11 -8.30
CA PRO A 20 -7.12 6.61 -6.92
C PRO A 20 -6.05 5.54 -6.75
N VAL A 21 -5.44 5.51 -5.57
CA VAL A 21 -4.39 4.55 -5.21
C VAL A 21 -4.75 3.90 -3.89
N LEU A 22 -4.80 2.59 -3.88
CA LEU A 22 -5.02 1.80 -2.67
C LEU A 22 -3.65 1.36 -2.16
N VAL A 23 -3.36 1.64 -0.89
CA VAL A 23 -2.07 1.30 -0.29
C VAL A 23 -2.29 0.35 0.89
N ASP A 24 -1.67 -0.82 0.83
CA ASP A 24 -1.69 -1.83 1.88
C ASP A 24 -0.40 -1.74 2.69
N PHE A 25 -0.51 -1.32 3.95
CA PHE A 25 0.61 -1.29 4.90
C PHE A 25 0.68 -2.65 5.58
N TRP A 26 1.82 -3.34 5.45
CA TRP A 26 1.96 -4.73 5.88
C TRP A 26 3.35 -5.01 6.44
N ALA A 27 3.51 -6.18 7.04
CA ALA A 27 4.82 -6.69 7.47
C ALA A 27 4.86 -8.20 7.27
N SER A 28 6.05 -8.75 7.09
CA SER A 28 6.22 -10.18 6.81
C SER A 28 5.84 -11.07 8.01
N TRP A 29 5.97 -10.56 9.23
CA TRP A 29 5.64 -11.31 10.46
C TRP A 29 4.16 -11.25 10.80
N CYS A 30 3.39 -10.51 10.07
CA CYS A 30 1.97 -10.27 10.37
C CYS A 30 1.11 -11.35 9.70
N GLY A 31 0.51 -12.23 10.52
CA GLY A 31 -0.34 -13.30 10.02
C GLY A 31 -1.54 -12.80 9.21
N PRO A 32 -2.35 -11.87 9.74
CA PRO A 32 -3.46 -11.31 8.97
C PRO A 32 -3.03 -10.65 7.67
N CYS A 33 -1.84 -10.01 7.65
CA CYS A 33 -1.31 -9.41 6.42
C CYS A 33 -1.07 -10.48 5.36
N ARG A 34 -0.52 -11.63 5.76
CA ARG A 34 -0.27 -12.73 4.83
C ARG A 34 -1.56 -13.32 4.28
N MET A 35 -2.62 -13.34 5.10
CA MET A 35 -3.94 -13.80 4.65
C MET A 35 -4.58 -12.82 3.69
N LEU A 36 -4.32 -11.53 3.86
CA LEU A 36 -4.86 -10.49 2.99
C LEU A 36 -4.09 -10.38 1.67
N ALA A 37 -2.83 -10.77 1.64
CA ALA A 37 -1.97 -10.59 0.46
C ALA A 37 -2.58 -11.14 -0.84
N PRO A 38 -3.15 -12.36 -0.87
CA PRO A 38 -3.78 -12.84 -2.11
C PRO A 38 -4.94 -11.97 -2.57
N VAL A 39 -5.70 -11.41 -1.63
CA VAL A 39 -6.83 -10.53 -1.95
C VAL A 39 -6.32 -9.24 -2.57
N ILE A 40 -5.25 -8.67 -2.01
CA ILE A 40 -4.62 -7.46 -2.55
C ILE A 40 -4.10 -7.72 -3.96
N ASP A 41 -3.43 -8.84 -4.17
CA ASP A 41 -2.91 -9.20 -5.49
C ASP A 41 -4.04 -9.42 -6.50
N GLN A 42 -5.14 -10.02 -6.06
CA GLN A 42 -6.30 -10.22 -6.91
C GLN A 42 -6.95 -8.89 -7.31
N LEU A 43 -7.06 -7.97 -6.35
CA LEU A 43 -7.55 -6.62 -6.64
C LEU A 43 -6.66 -5.92 -7.67
N ALA A 44 -5.35 -6.03 -7.50
CA ALA A 44 -4.40 -5.42 -8.43
C ALA A 44 -4.58 -5.98 -9.85
N ALA A 45 -4.89 -7.27 -9.97
CA ALA A 45 -5.07 -7.91 -11.27
C ALA A 45 -6.42 -7.55 -11.92
N GLU A 46 -7.47 -7.35 -11.11
CA GLU A 46 -8.82 -7.15 -11.61
C GLU A 46 -9.21 -5.68 -11.78
N GLN A 47 -8.69 -4.80 -10.93
CA GLN A 47 -9.06 -3.38 -10.96
C GLN A 47 -8.08 -2.61 -11.83
N THR A 48 -8.59 -2.03 -12.91
CA THR A 48 -7.76 -1.22 -13.81
C THR A 48 -7.87 0.28 -13.52
N ASP A 49 -8.91 0.69 -12.77
CA ASP A 49 -9.16 2.10 -12.44
C ASP A 49 -8.45 2.54 -11.17
N VAL A 50 -7.99 1.58 -10.36
CA VAL A 50 -7.36 1.84 -9.08
C VAL A 50 -5.96 1.23 -9.11
N LYS A 51 -4.96 2.04 -8.81
CA LYS A 51 -3.60 1.54 -8.65
C LYS A 51 -3.49 0.90 -7.27
N VAL A 52 -2.94 -0.29 -7.19
CA VAL A 52 -2.80 -1.02 -5.93
C VAL A 52 -1.32 -1.08 -5.56
N CYS A 53 -1.00 -0.56 -4.38
CA CYS A 53 0.37 -0.47 -3.88
C CYS A 53 0.49 -1.16 -2.53
N LYS A 54 1.72 -1.52 -2.17
CA LYS A 54 2.05 -2.15 -0.88
C LYS A 54 3.23 -1.43 -0.27
N VAL A 55 3.18 -1.21 1.04
CA VAL A 55 4.27 -0.61 1.81
C VAL A 55 4.62 -1.55 2.97
N ASN A 56 5.84 -2.05 2.98
CA ASN A 56 6.36 -2.84 4.09
C ASN A 56 6.80 -1.90 5.20
N ILE A 57 6.13 -1.94 6.35
CA ILE A 57 6.39 -0.97 7.42
C ILE A 57 7.75 -1.17 8.10
N ASP A 58 8.33 -2.37 8.00
CA ASP A 58 9.65 -2.61 8.57
C ASP A 58 10.74 -1.99 7.70
N GLU A 59 10.53 -1.99 6.40
CA GLU A 59 11.47 -1.38 5.45
C GLU A 59 11.26 0.12 5.30
N GLU A 60 10.01 0.57 5.44
CA GLU A 60 9.63 1.98 5.27
C GLU A 60 8.91 2.51 6.52
N PRO A 61 9.59 2.53 7.67
CA PRO A 61 8.92 2.96 8.92
C PRO A 61 8.47 4.42 8.88
N GLY A 62 9.18 5.26 8.12
CA GLY A 62 8.82 6.67 7.98
C GLY A 62 7.46 6.86 7.31
N LEU A 63 7.11 6.02 6.34
CA LEU A 63 5.81 6.10 5.69
C LEU A 63 4.70 5.68 6.65
N ALA A 64 4.90 4.61 7.41
CA ALA A 64 3.93 4.18 8.41
C ALA A 64 3.68 5.28 9.44
N GLN A 65 4.73 5.93 9.91
CA GLN A 65 4.64 7.02 10.87
C GLN A 65 3.92 8.22 10.28
N ARG A 66 4.25 8.58 9.04
CA ARG A 66 3.66 9.72 8.35
C ARG A 66 2.14 9.62 8.27
N PHE A 67 1.62 8.42 8.04
CA PHE A 67 0.18 8.21 7.89
C PHE A 67 -0.49 7.63 9.13
N GLY A 68 0.22 7.64 10.26
CA GLY A 68 -0.35 7.23 11.53
C GLY A 68 -0.78 5.78 11.59
N VAL A 69 -0.04 4.91 10.90
CA VAL A 69 -0.34 3.47 10.89
C VAL A 69 0.09 2.88 12.22
N MET A 70 -0.88 2.49 13.04
CA MET A 70 -0.63 1.98 14.39
C MET A 70 -0.80 0.46 14.47
N SER A 71 -1.51 -0.12 13.52
CA SER A 71 -1.73 -1.57 13.46
C SER A 71 -1.76 -1.99 12.00
N ILE A 72 -1.47 -3.27 11.76
CA ILE A 72 -1.46 -3.83 10.41
C ILE A 72 -2.28 -5.11 10.37
N PRO A 73 -2.90 -5.43 9.24
CA PRO A 73 -2.86 -4.65 7.99
C PRO A 73 -3.69 -3.35 8.11
N THR A 74 -3.22 -2.30 7.46
CA THR A 74 -3.99 -1.07 7.30
C THR A 74 -4.03 -0.77 5.81
N VAL A 75 -5.24 -0.56 5.30
CA VAL A 75 -5.44 -0.27 3.87
C VAL A 75 -6.03 1.13 3.77
N VAL A 76 -5.38 1.97 2.98
CA VAL A 76 -5.78 3.38 2.82
C VAL A 76 -6.02 3.66 1.34
N LEU A 77 -7.11 4.33 1.04
CA LEU A 77 -7.40 4.80 -0.31
C LEU A 77 -7.00 6.27 -0.41
N PHE A 78 -6.09 6.55 -1.33
CA PHE A 78 -5.64 7.90 -1.64
C PHE A 78 -6.34 8.38 -2.90
N GLU A 79 -6.93 9.57 -2.85
CA GLU A 79 -7.51 10.23 -4.00
C GLU A 79 -6.97 11.65 -4.06
N ASN A 80 -6.34 11.98 -5.19
CA ASN A 80 -5.70 13.29 -5.39
C ASN A 80 -4.56 13.57 -4.40
N GLY A 81 -3.87 12.52 -4.04
CA GLY A 81 -2.73 12.63 -3.13
C GLY A 81 -2.97 12.21 -1.73
#